data_cdb64a40412af67f6f2cd43ace898fe9
#
_entry.id   cdb64a40412af67f6f2cd43ace898fe9
#
_cell.length_a   1.000
_cell.length_b   1.000
_cell.length_c   1.000
_cell.angle_alpha   90.00
_cell.angle_beta   90.00
_cell.angle_gamma   90.00
#
_symmetry.space_group_name_H-M   'P 1'
#
loop_
_entity.id
_entity.type
_entity.pdbx_description
1 polymer ?
#
loop_
_entity_poly.entity_id
_entity_poly.type
_entity_poly.pdbx_seq_one_letter_code
_entity_poly.pdbx_strand_id
1 'polypeptide(L)'
;MSVFRKWLKFKPMTHKIYAYDFDGVVSLGIRPRWSDDVIITGRCQEEAPYVFEKLAELNISTNVFFNQMTLAERGDHTVEARIFSGKHKAQTISDLKEAGIEVVRFFEDDEVQMAVIKQAHPELDIVHIVSNLVEK
;
A
#
# COMPACT_ATOMS: atom_id res chain seq x y z
N MET A 1 11.96 -27.24 -2.42
CA MET A 1 10.67 -26.63 -2.77
C MET A 1 9.55 -27.31 -1.99
N SER A 2 8.66 -26.53 -1.46
CA SER A 2 7.55 -27.06 -0.69
C SER A 2 6.52 -27.72 -1.59
N VAL A 3 5.73 -28.62 -1.02
CA VAL A 3 4.63 -29.26 -1.73
C VAL A 3 3.64 -28.20 -2.22
N PHE A 4 3.40 -27.20 -1.39
CA PHE A 4 2.49 -26.12 -1.72
C PHE A 4 2.93 -25.39 -2.98
N ARG A 5 4.21 -25.06 -3.08
CA ARG A 5 4.73 -24.37 -4.26
C ARG A 5 4.63 -25.22 -5.51
N LYS A 6 4.92 -26.50 -5.38
CA LYS A 6 4.79 -27.43 -6.50
C LYS A 6 3.35 -27.49 -6.96
N TRP A 7 2.43 -27.52 -6.02
CA TRP A 7 1.00 -27.57 -6.34
C TRP A 7 0.57 -26.30 -7.08
N LEU A 8 1.12 -25.14 -6.69
CA LEU A 8 0.76 -23.87 -7.32
C LEU A 8 1.08 -23.82 -8.81
N LYS A 9 2.01 -24.65 -9.28
CA LYS A 9 2.29 -24.70 -10.72
C LYS A 9 1.08 -25.09 -11.53
N PHE A 10 0.17 -25.81 -10.93
CA PHE A 10 -1.04 -26.27 -11.60
C PHE A 10 -2.21 -25.31 -11.36
N LYS A 11 -1.94 -24.22 -10.66
CA LYS A 11 -2.93 -23.19 -10.37
C LYS A 11 -2.40 -21.86 -10.87
N PRO A 12 -2.40 -21.67 -12.19
CA PRO A 12 -1.75 -20.49 -12.76
C PRO A 12 -2.47 -19.19 -12.43
N MET A 13 -3.68 -19.25 -11.90
CA MET A 13 -4.43 -18.02 -11.66
C MET A 13 -3.86 -17.22 -10.50
N THR A 14 -3.49 -16.00 -10.80
CA THR A 14 -3.06 -15.04 -9.79
C THR A 14 -4.26 -14.16 -9.46
N HIS A 15 -4.50 -13.97 -8.18
CA HIS A 15 -5.57 -13.09 -7.74
C HIS A 15 -5.10 -11.65 -7.89
N LYS A 16 -5.82 -10.85 -8.67
CA LYS A 16 -5.42 -9.47 -8.98
C LYS A 16 -6.23 -8.49 -8.16
N ILE A 17 -5.54 -7.54 -7.55
CA ILE A 17 -6.17 -6.54 -6.71
C ILE A 17 -5.61 -5.16 -7.01
N TYR A 18 -6.29 -4.14 -6.49
CA TYR A 18 -5.76 -2.77 -6.40
C TYR A 18 -5.29 -2.54 -4.98
N ALA A 19 -4.31 -1.66 -4.83
CA ALA A 19 -3.83 -1.23 -3.53
C ALA A 19 -3.86 0.30 -3.47
N TYR A 20 -4.02 0.83 -2.27
CA TYR A 20 -4.24 2.25 -2.05
C TYR A 20 -3.37 2.74 -0.91
N ASP A 21 -2.74 3.90 -1.11
CA ASP A 21 -2.15 4.62 0.00
C ASP A 21 -3.27 5.09 0.93
N PHE A 22 -2.96 5.31 2.20
CA PHE A 22 -3.95 5.82 3.14
C PHE A 22 -3.99 7.35 3.12
N ASP A 23 -2.89 8.00 3.49
CA ASP A 23 -2.84 9.47 3.58
C ASP A 23 -2.90 10.07 2.18
N GLY A 24 -3.81 11.02 1.98
CA GLY A 24 -3.95 11.70 0.70
C GLY A 24 -4.69 10.91 -0.36
N VAL A 25 -5.11 9.68 -0.06
CA VAL A 25 -5.86 8.84 -0.98
C VAL A 25 -7.15 8.37 -0.30
N VAL A 26 -7.07 7.31 0.51
CA VAL A 26 -8.26 6.81 1.20
C VAL A 26 -8.76 7.81 2.23
N SER A 27 -7.84 8.48 2.93
CA SER A 27 -8.22 9.48 3.93
C SER A 27 -9.00 10.65 3.33
N LEU A 28 -8.87 10.89 2.04
CA LEU A 28 -9.60 11.94 1.34
C LEU A 28 -10.85 11.43 0.64
N GLY A 29 -11.18 10.16 0.82
CA GLY A 29 -12.45 9.63 0.32
C GLY A 29 -12.36 8.71 -0.89
N ILE A 30 -11.16 8.40 -1.37
CA ILE A 30 -11.01 7.42 -2.44
C ILE A 30 -11.19 6.04 -1.83
N ARG A 31 -12.22 5.33 -2.28
CA ARG A 31 -12.62 4.08 -1.66
C ARG A 31 -12.06 2.89 -2.41
N PRO A 32 -11.59 1.86 -1.69
CA PRO A 32 -11.28 0.59 -2.34
C PRO A 32 -12.51 0.06 -3.07
N ARG A 33 -12.30 -0.48 -4.25
CA ARG A 33 -13.42 -0.91 -5.11
C ARG A 33 -14.01 -2.26 -4.68
N TRP A 34 -13.18 -3.15 -4.13
CA TRP A 34 -13.59 -4.50 -3.75
C TRP A 34 -13.10 -4.81 -2.34
N SER A 35 -13.75 -5.79 -1.70
CA SER A 35 -13.40 -6.17 -0.33
C SER A 35 -11.99 -6.76 -0.21
N ASP A 36 -11.44 -7.30 -1.30
CA ASP A 36 -10.11 -7.90 -1.27
C ASP A 36 -8.99 -6.95 -1.76
N ASP A 37 -9.34 -5.74 -2.17
CA ASP A 37 -8.33 -4.71 -2.36
C ASP A 37 -7.70 -4.39 -1.00
N VAL A 38 -6.52 -3.79 -0.98
CA VAL A 38 -5.80 -3.54 0.26
C VAL A 38 -5.32 -2.10 0.35
N ILE A 39 -5.06 -1.67 1.57
CA ILE A 39 -4.43 -0.37 1.85
C ILE A 39 -3.01 -0.67 2.29
N ILE A 40 -2.03 0.01 1.68
CA ILE A 40 -0.63 -0.12 2.06
C ILE A 40 -0.15 1.26 2.44
N THR A 41 0.12 1.47 3.73
CA THR A 41 0.43 2.79 4.26
C THR A 41 1.86 2.88 4.76
N GLY A 42 2.46 4.08 4.64
CA GLY A 42 3.74 4.34 5.25
C GLY A 42 3.67 4.56 6.75
N ARG A 43 2.45 4.66 7.30
CA ARG A 43 2.29 4.82 8.74
C ARG A 43 2.71 3.56 9.46
N CYS A 44 3.28 3.75 10.65
CA CYS A 44 3.78 2.66 11.46
C CYS A 44 2.66 2.03 12.27
N GLN A 45 2.91 0.84 12.80
CA GLN A 45 1.91 0.12 13.59
C GLN A 45 1.43 0.94 14.79
N GLU A 46 2.31 1.78 15.33
CA GLU A 46 1.96 2.65 16.46
C GLU A 46 0.83 3.64 16.09
N GLU A 47 0.66 3.91 14.81
CA GLU A 47 -0.37 4.85 14.33
C GLU A 47 -1.67 4.14 13.94
N ALA A 48 -1.75 2.83 14.15
CA ALA A 48 -2.93 2.06 13.75
C ALA A 48 -4.24 2.58 14.34
N PRO A 49 -4.30 3.00 15.62
CA PRO A 49 -5.57 3.50 16.16
C PRO A 49 -6.12 4.67 15.36
N TYR A 50 -5.25 5.60 14.95
CA TYR A 50 -5.67 6.74 14.14
C TYR A 50 -6.22 6.28 12.78
N VAL A 51 -5.52 5.35 12.12
CA VAL A 51 -5.92 4.87 10.81
C VAL A 51 -7.27 4.16 10.90
N PHE A 52 -7.43 3.27 11.87
CA PHE A 52 -8.68 2.53 12.00
C PHE A 52 -9.85 3.42 12.40
N GLU A 53 -9.60 4.45 13.20
CA GLU A 53 -10.66 5.41 13.53
C GLU A 53 -11.14 6.12 12.28
N LYS A 54 -10.19 6.55 11.44
CA LYS A 54 -10.54 7.24 10.20
C LYS A 54 -11.29 6.31 9.25
N LEU A 55 -10.86 5.08 9.14
CA LEU A 55 -11.53 4.10 8.28
C LEU A 55 -12.96 3.83 8.77
N ALA A 56 -13.14 3.77 10.09
CA ALA A 56 -14.48 3.59 10.65
C ALA A 56 -15.38 4.78 10.30
N GLU A 57 -14.85 5.99 10.38
CA GLU A 57 -15.61 7.19 10.00
C GLU A 57 -16.03 7.13 8.54
N LEU A 58 -15.20 6.57 7.69
CA LEU A 58 -15.46 6.48 6.27
C LEU A 58 -16.24 5.21 5.91
N ASN A 59 -16.52 4.37 6.91
CA ASN A 59 -17.23 3.10 6.72
C ASN A 59 -16.46 2.18 5.74
N ILE A 60 -15.15 2.07 5.97
CA ILE A 60 -14.26 1.23 5.16
C ILE A 60 -13.66 0.16 6.06
N SER A 61 -13.73 -1.11 5.63
CA SER A 61 -13.21 -2.24 6.40
C SER A 61 -12.14 -3.02 5.64
N THR A 62 -11.41 -2.33 4.78
CA THR A 62 -10.35 -2.92 3.95
C THR A 62 -9.12 -3.26 4.82
N ASN A 63 -8.42 -4.35 4.49
CA ASN A 63 -7.20 -4.74 5.19
C ASN A 63 -6.10 -3.69 4.97
N VAL A 64 -5.32 -3.46 6.02
CA VAL A 64 -4.26 -2.44 6.01
C VAL A 64 -2.92 -3.10 6.33
N PHE A 65 -1.91 -2.78 5.54
CA PHE A 65 -0.54 -3.19 5.78
C PHE A 65 0.26 -1.99 6.26
N PHE A 66 0.72 -2.06 7.50
CA PHE A 66 1.46 -0.98 8.14
C PHE A 66 2.96 -1.13 7.93
N ASN A 67 3.68 0.01 7.98
CA ASN A 67 5.13 0.00 7.93
C ASN A 67 5.66 -0.72 9.16
N GLN A 68 6.64 -1.61 8.96
CA GLN A 68 7.22 -2.40 10.03
C GLN A 68 8.18 -1.60 10.91
N MET A 69 8.59 -0.42 10.45
CA MET A 69 9.47 0.44 11.24
C MET A 69 8.71 1.07 12.39
N THR A 70 9.42 1.43 13.45
CA THR A 70 8.83 2.26 14.50
C THR A 70 8.78 3.71 14.03
N LEU A 71 8.00 4.54 14.71
CA LEU A 71 7.96 5.97 14.42
C LEU A 71 9.36 6.58 14.55
N ALA A 72 10.10 6.15 15.58
CA ALA A 72 11.44 6.68 15.80
C ALA A 72 12.38 6.31 14.64
N GLU A 73 12.26 5.09 14.13
CA GLU A 73 13.11 4.64 13.02
C GLU A 73 12.76 5.33 11.71
N ARG A 74 11.47 5.45 11.42
CA ARG A 74 11.04 6.06 10.17
C ARG A 74 11.29 7.57 10.15
N GLY A 75 11.03 8.23 11.26
CA GLY A 75 11.10 9.68 11.34
C GLY A 75 9.87 10.35 10.76
N ASP A 76 9.91 11.69 10.73
CA ASP A 76 8.81 12.46 10.20
C ASP A 76 9.01 12.71 8.70
N HIS A 77 8.32 13.63 8.12
CA HIS A 77 8.15 13.87 6.68
C HIS A 77 9.44 14.27 5.93
N THR A 78 10.57 13.68 6.28
CA THR A 78 11.81 13.88 5.56
C THR A 78 11.81 13.07 4.28
N VAL A 79 12.74 13.38 3.36
CA VAL A 79 12.91 12.61 2.15
C VAL A 79 13.26 11.15 2.50
N GLU A 80 14.11 10.96 3.50
CA GLU A 80 14.46 9.61 3.95
C GLU A 80 13.26 8.83 4.43
N ALA A 81 12.40 9.47 5.23
CA ALA A 81 11.18 8.80 5.72
C ALA A 81 10.27 8.41 4.57
N ARG A 82 10.17 9.27 3.56
CA ARG A 82 9.34 8.99 2.39
C ARG A 82 9.93 7.84 1.57
N ILE A 83 11.25 7.78 1.47
CA ILE A 83 11.91 6.66 0.80
C ILE A 83 11.67 5.36 1.57
N PHE A 84 11.78 5.37 2.90
CA PHE A 84 11.48 4.20 3.72
C PHE A 84 10.04 3.74 3.51
N SER A 85 9.11 4.67 3.48
CA SER A 85 7.70 4.34 3.23
C SER A 85 7.51 3.72 1.85
N GLY A 86 8.19 4.27 0.84
CA GLY A 86 8.12 3.72 -0.51
C GLY A 86 8.69 2.31 -0.57
N LYS A 87 9.81 2.08 0.12
CA LYS A 87 10.43 0.75 0.17
C LYS A 87 9.53 -0.25 0.87
N HIS A 88 8.87 0.16 1.95
CA HIS A 88 7.91 -0.69 2.63
C HIS A 88 6.79 -1.10 1.68
N LYS A 89 6.25 -0.13 0.96
CA LYS A 89 5.14 -0.41 0.04
C LYS A 89 5.59 -1.35 -1.08
N ALA A 90 6.77 -1.10 -1.63
CA ALA A 90 7.31 -1.97 -2.68
C ALA A 90 7.52 -3.39 -2.16
N GLN A 91 8.03 -3.53 -0.94
CA GLN A 91 8.25 -4.84 -0.34
C GLN A 91 6.93 -5.55 -0.08
N THR A 92 5.92 -4.83 0.39
CA THR A 92 4.60 -5.41 0.63
C THR A 92 4.01 -5.94 -0.68
N ILE A 93 4.16 -5.18 -1.76
CA ILE A 93 3.68 -5.62 -3.07
C ILE A 93 4.39 -6.90 -3.50
N SER A 94 5.71 -6.98 -3.26
CA SER A 94 6.48 -8.19 -3.57
C SER A 94 6.02 -9.37 -2.73
N ASP A 95 5.78 -9.15 -1.43
CA ASP A 95 5.34 -10.21 -0.53
C ASP A 95 3.97 -10.74 -0.94
N LEU A 96 3.07 -9.86 -1.33
CA LEU A 96 1.75 -10.26 -1.80
C LEU A 96 1.86 -11.10 -3.06
N LYS A 97 2.75 -10.70 -3.97
CA LYS A 97 2.95 -11.45 -5.21
C LYS A 97 3.43 -12.86 -4.93
N GLU A 98 4.33 -13.02 -3.95
CA GLU A 98 4.79 -14.35 -3.56
C GLU A 98 3.66 -15.19 -3.00
N ALA A 99 2.68 -14.55 -2.40
CA ALA A 99 1.51 -15.26 -1.86
C ALA A 99 0.42 -15.49 -2.90
N GLY A 100 0.68 -15.15 -4.17
CA GLY A 100 -0.28 -15.37 -5.24
C GLY A 100 -1.24 -14.21 -5.44
N ILE A 101 -0.93 -13.04 -4.89
CA ILE A 101 -1.79 -11.86 -5.00
C ILE A 101 -1.01 -10.79 -5.75
N GLU A 102 -1.48 -10.44 -6.93
CA GLU A 102 -0.81 -9.45 -7.75
C GLU A 102 -1.50 -8.09 -7.62
N VAL A 103 -0.75 -7.09 -7.16
CA VAL A 103 -1.23 -5.71 -7.16
C VAL A 103 -1.03 -5.19 -8.58
N VAL A 104 -2.12 -4.92 -9.28
CA VAL A 104 -2.03 -4.45 -10.67
C VAL A 104 -2.15 -2.94 -10.79
N ARG A 105 -2.64 -2.28 -9.75
CA ARG A 105 -2.76 -0.83 -9.74
C ARG A 105 -2.60 -0.32 -8.32
N PHE A 106 -1.82 0.76 -8.17
CA PHE A 106 -1.58 1.37 -6.86
C PHE A 106 -1.86 2.85 -6.92
N PHE A 107 -2.64 3.36 -5.96
CA PHE A 107 -3.01 4.77 -5.89
C PHE A 107 -2.17 5.45 -4.83
N GLU A 108 -1.41 6.47 -5.23
CA GLU A 108 -0.41 7.12 -4.38
C GLU A 108 -0.42 8.63 -4.62
N ASP A 109 -0.22 9.42 -3.58
CA ASP A 109 -0.15 10.87 -3.72
C ASP A 109 1.27 11.43 -3.64
N ASP A 110 2.23 10.66 -3.16
CA ASP A 110 3.60 11.11 -2.91
C ASP A 110 4.53 10.68 -4.03
N GLU A 111 5.09 11.66 -4.74
CA GLU A 111 5.95 11.39 -5.89
C GLU A 111 7.24 10.65 -5.52
N VAL A 112 7.79 10.90 -4.33
CA VAL A 112 9.00 10.18 -3.89
C VAL A 112 8.70 8.70 -3.72
N GLN A 113 7.57 8.39 -3.06
CA GLN A 113 7.18 7.01 -2.87
C GLN A 113 6.83 6.33 -4.19
N MET A 114 6.16 7.06 -5.09
CA MET A 114 5.86 6.54 -6.42
C MET A 114 7.12 6.10 -7.15
N ALA A 115 8.17 6.93 -7.10
CA ALA A 115 9.42 6.62 -7.79
C ALA A 115 10.06 5.36 -7.23
N VAL A 116 10.06 5.22 -5.90
CA VAL A 116 10.64 4.03 -5.25
C VAL A 116 9.86 2.78 -5.64
N ILE A 117 8.53 2.87 -5.61
CA ILE A 117 7.68 1.72 -5.96
C ILE A 117 7.85 1.35 -7.43
N LYS A 118 7.89 2.33 -8.31
CA LYS A 118 8.00 2.09 -9.73
C LYS A 118 9.34 1.46 -10.10
N GLN A 119 10.40 1.85 -9.39
CA GLN A 119 11.70 1.25 -9.64
C GLN A 119 11.70 -0.24 -9.31
N ALA A 120 11.02 -0.62 -8.24
CA ALA A 120 10.94 -2.03 -7.84
C ALA A 120 9.94 -2.81 -8.69
N HIS A 121 8.90 -2.16 -9.18
CA HIS A 121 7.81 -2.80 -9.94
C HIS A 121 7.52 -1.98 -11.21
N PRO A 122 8.39 -2.08 -12.23
CA PRO A 122 8.24 -1.23 -13.42
C PRO A 122 6.93 -1.43 -14.17
N GLU A 123 6.34 -2.62 -14.06
CA GLU A 123 5.10 -2.96 -14.79
C GLU A 123 3.85 -2.53 -14.04
N LEU A 124 4.00 -2.09 -12.79
CA LEU A 124 2.86 -1.70 -11.97
C LEU A 124 2.25 -0.40 -12.49
N ASP A 125 0.93 -0.36 -12.60
CA ASP A 125 0.22 0.85 -12.96
C ASP A 125 0.03 1.68 -11.68
N ILE A 126 0.71 2.83 -11.60
CA ILE A 126 0.62 3.71 -10.45
C ILE A 126 -0.20 4.93 -10.85
N VAL A 127 -1.29 5.16 -10.12
CA VAL A 127 -2.15 6.31 -10.35
C VAL A 127 -1.77 7.39 -9.36
N HIS A 128 -1.35 8.54 -9.88
CA HIS A 128 -0.95 9.67 -9.02
C HIS A 128 -2.20 10.46 -8.64
N ILE A 129 -2.47 10.51 -7.35
CA ILE A 129 -3.60 11.27 -6.83
C ILE A 129 -3.09 12.66 -6.44
N VAL A 130 -3.68 13.67 -7.05
CA VAL A 130 -3.36 15.07 -6.75
C VAL A 130 -4.62 15.70 -6.19
N SER A 131 -4.51 16.32 -5.02
CA SER A 131 -5.66 16.92 -4.36
C SER A 131 -5.37 18.37 -4.00
N ASN A 132 -6.31 19.24 -4.29
CA ASN A 132 -6.22 20.64 -3.89
C ASN A 132 -6.93 20.89 -2.57
N LEU A 133 -7.51 19.85 -1.97
CA LEU A 133 -8.29 20.02 -0.74
C LEU A 133 -7.42 20.23 0.48
N VAL A 134 -6.18 19.79 0.42
CA VAL A 134 -5.29 19.78 1.59
C VAL A 134 -4.69 21.13 1.86
N GLU A 135 -4.64 21.96 0.87
CA GLU A 135 -3.89 23.21 0.91
C GLU A 135 -4.57 24.35 1.64
N LYS A 136 -5.75 24.15 2.10
CA LYS A 136 -6.56 25.26 2.71
C LYS A 136 -6.41 25.34 4.22
#